data_8aa5974bacd0379a82d2dfab5fba9d77
#
_entry.id   8aa5974bacd0379a82d2dfab5fba9d77
#
_cell.length_a   1.000
_cell.length_b   1.000
_cell.length_c   1.000
_cell.angle_alpha   90.00
_cell.angle_beta   90.00
_cell.angle_gamma   90.00
#
_symmetry.space_group_name_H-M   'P 1'
#
loop_
_entity.id
_entity.type
_entity.pdbx_description
1 polymer ?
#
loop_
_entity_poly.entity_id
_entity_poly.type
_entity_poly.pdbx_seq_one_letter_code
_entity_poly.pdbx_strand_id
1 'polypeptide(L)'
;GCPMRCLYCHNPDTWATTGGTEISVDEILQKYEDNKSFYKNGGLTVTGGEPLLQIDFLTELFMKAKAQGIHTCIDTSGIVFKPDNKVIVDKMDVLMQYTDLVMLDIKHIDPEEHMKLCSQPNDGILAFAEYLSDKGIPTWIRHVVVPGITDNEKYLYQLGLFIGKLKNVKALDVLPYHTMGVVKYENLGFDYPLKGVPAESKEAVIKAKSVIIKG
;
A
#
# COMPACT_ATOMS: atom_id res chain seq x y z
N GLY A 1 5.18 4.56 -11.67
CA GLY A 1 4.00 5.42 -11.68
C GLY A 1 3.06 5.21 -10.50
N CYS A 2 2.25 6.22 -10.18
CA CYS A 2 1.16 6.12 -9.23
C CYS A 2 0.02 7.03 -9.69
N PRO A 3 -1.25 6.55 -9.75
CA PRO A 3 -2.39 7.39 -10.14
C PRO A 3 -2.90 8.26 -8.99
N MET A 4 -2.50 7.99 -7.75
CA MET A 4 -2.90 8.76 -6.59
C MET A 4 -2.03 10.02 -6.41
N ARG A 5 -2.59 11.03 -5.73
CA ARG A 5 -1.90 12.28 -5.36
C ARG A 5 -2.10 12.55 -3.87
N CYS A 6 -1.65 11.56 -3.05
CA CYS A 6 -1.80 11.66 -1.61
C CYS A 6 -1.06 12.89 -1.09
N LEU A 7 -1.73 13.72 -0.28
CA LEU A 7 -1.17 14.96 0.26
C LEU A 7 0.11 14.74 1.09
N TYR A 8 0.24 13.56 1.72
CA TYR A 8 1.40 13.15 2.51
C TYR A 8 2.34 12.18 1.79
N CYS A 9 2.32 12.13 0.46
CA CYS A 9 3.16 11.19 -0.28
C CYS A 9 4.63 11.38 0.05
N HIS A 10 5.34 10.31 0.40
CA HIS A 10 6.79 10.36 0.66
C HIS A 10 7.62 10.16 -0.60
N ASN A 11 6.99 9.74 -1.70
CA ASN A 11 7.67 9.40 -2.94
C ASN A 11 7.01 10.08 -4.16
N PRO A 12 6.93 11.43 -4.20
CA PRO A 12 6.35 12.15 -5.34
C PRO A 12 7.13 11.92 -6.64
N ASP A 13 8.40 11.56 -6.53
CA ASP A 13 9.28 11.12 -7.60
C ASP A 13 8.75 9.88 -8.36
N THR A 14 7.90 9.08 -7.71
CA THR A 14 7.29 7.89 -8.34
C THR A 14 5.95 8.14 -9.03
N TRP A 15 5.46 9.37 -9.06
CA TRP A 15 4.16 9.67 -9.71
C TRP A 15 4.20 9.49 -11.22
N ALA A 16 5.30 9.89 -11.85
CA ALA A 16 5.46 9.73 -13.28
C ALA A 16 5.80 8.29 -13.66
N THR A 17 5.39 7.88 -14.87
CA THR A 17 5.72 6.57 -15.44
C THR A 17 7.03 6.58 -16.24
N THR A 18 7.64 7.75 -16.37
CA THR A 18 8.85 7.97 -17.19
C THR A 18 10.15 7.98 -16.38
N GLY A 19 10.05 7.80 -15.07
CA GLY A 19 11.22 7.76 -14.17
C GLY A 19 11.69 6.34 -13.91
N GLY A 20 12.91 6.21 -13.35
CA GLY A 20 13.48 4.94 -12.95
C GLY A 20 14.36 4.29 -14.02
N THR A 21 14.77 3.07 -13.73
CA THR A 21 15.62 2.25 -14.61
C THR A 21 14.89 0.96 -14.93
N GLU A 22 14.88 0.57 -16.19
CA GLU A 22 14.36 -0.74 -16.59
C GLU A 22 15.27 -1.84 -16.04
N ILE A 23 14.63 -2.87 -15.48
CA ILE A 23 15.32 -4.02 -14.91
C ILE A 23 14.50 -5.27 -15.22
N SER A 24 15.18 -6.36 -15.58
CA SER A 24 14.54 -7.64 -15.83
C SER A 24 14.24 -8.40 -14.55
N VAL A 25 13.29 -9.34 -14.63
CA VAL A 25 12.98 -10.26 -13.52
C VAL A 25 14.21 -11.05 -13.09
N ASP A 26 15.01 -11.53 -14.04
CA ASP A 26 16.20 -12.34 -13.75
C ASP A 26 17.30 -11.51 -13.05
N GLU A 27 17.46 -10.23 -13.41
CA GLU A 27 18.38 -9.33 -12.70
C GLU A 27 17.93 -9.04 -11.27
N ILE A 28 16.62 -8.94 -11.01
CA ILE A 28 16.09 -8.76 -9.64
C ILE A 28 16.38 -10.02 -8.81
N LEU A 29 16.12 -11.19 -9.36
CA LEU A 29 16.36 -12.46 -8.67
C LEU A 29 17.85 -12.71 -8.44
N GLN A 30 18.71 -12.33 -9.38
CA GLN A 30 20.16 -12.40 -9.19
C GLN A 30 20.61 -11.49 -8.05
N LYS A 31 20.11 -10.24 -7.98
CA LYS A 31 20.40 -9.33 -6.86
C LYS A 31 19.91 -9.87 -5.52
N TYR A 32 18.77 -10.58 -5.50
CA TYR A 32 18.28 -11.25 -4.31
C TYR A 32 19.26 -12.37 -3.87
N GLU A 33 19.67 -13.22 -4.79
CA GLU A 33 20.59 -14.33 -4.50
C GLU A 33 21.96 -13.83 -4.02
N ASP A 34 22.52 -12.79 -4.65
CA ASP A 34 23.79 -12.16 -4.26
C ASP A 34 23.78 -11.62 -2.82
N ASN A 35 22.60 -11.25 -2.32
CA ASN A 35 22.43 -10.67 -0.98
C ASN A 35 21.70 -11.60 0.00
N LYS A 36 21.41 -12.83 -0.38
CA LYS A 36 20.59 -13.78 0.38
C LYS A 36 21.07 -14.02 1.81
N SER A 37 22.38 -13.99 2.03
CA SER A 37 22.98 -14.17 3.35
C SER A 37 22.53 -13.10 4.37
N PHE A 38 22.10 -11.92 3.91
CA PHE A 38 21.62 -10.84 4.76
C PHE A 38 20.12 -10.96 5.11
N TYR A 39 19.35 -11.71 4.32
CA TYR A 39 17.88 -11.72 4.45
C TYR A 39 17.35 -12.75 5.45
N LYS A 40 18.16 -13.69 5.94
CA LYS A 40 17.76 -14.76 6.87
C LYS A 40 16.45 -15.45 6.40
N ASN A 41 15.32 -15.03 6.98
CA ASN A 41 13.98 -15.50 6.65
C ASN A 41 13.18 -14.47 5.85
N GLY A 42 13.84 -13.47 5.26
CA GLY A 42 13.22 -12.44 4.44
C GLY A 42 12.84 -12.93 3.04
N GLY A 43 12.12 -12.08 2.31
CA GLY A 43 11.70 -12.34 0.94
C GLY A 43 11.80 -11.10 0.08
N LEU A 44 11.00 -11.05 -0.98
CA LEU A 44 10.85 -9.90 -1.86
C LEU A 44 9.59 -9.13 -1.50
N THR A 45 9.74 -7.83 -1.24
CA THR A 45 8.61 -6.90 -1.16
C THR A 45 8.68 -5.94 -2.35
N VAL A 46 7.62 -5.92 -3.15
CA VAL A 46 7.49 -4.95 -4.23
C VAL A 46 6.61 -3.81 -3.77
N THR A 47 7.15 -2.61 -3.85
CA THR A 47 6.53 -1.34 -3.47
C THR A 47 6.81 -0.29 -4.55
N GLY A 48 6.65 1.00 -4.27
CA GLY A 48 7.05 2.06 -5.18
C GLY A 48 6.07 3.22 -5.18
N GLY A 49 5.57 3.62 -6.36
CA GLY A 49 4.34 4.35 -6.53
C GLY A 49 3.15 3.41 -6.30
N GLU A 50 2.59 2.85 -7.37
CA GLU A 50 1.60 1.77 -7.29
C GLU A 50 2.11 0.56 -8.08
N PRO A 51 2.58 -0.49 -7.40
CA PRO A 51 3.22 -1.63 -8.07
C PRO A 51 2.25 -2.42 -8.97
N LEU A 52 0.95 -2.44 -8.65
CA LEU A 52 -0.05 -3.15 -9.45
C LEU A 52 -0.27 -2.56 -10.86
N LEU A 53 0.28 -1.37 -11.15
CA LEU A 53 0.35 -0.86 -12.53
C LEU A 53 1.19 -1.76 -13.44
N GLN A 54 2.10 -2.54 -12.88
CA GLN A 54 2.97 -3.47 -13.57
C GLN A 54 2.62 -4.94 -13.24
N ILE A 55 1.33 -5.26 -13.19
CA ILE A 55 0.81 -6.55 -12.73
C ILE A 55 1.38 -7.75 -13.47
N ASP A 56 1.61 -7.63 -14.79
CA ASP A 56 2.16 -8.72 -15.60
C ASP A 56 3.62 -9.00 -15.23
N PHE A 57 4.42 -7.94 -15.03
CA PHE A 57 5.80 -8.05 -14.55
C PHE A 57 5.87 -8.63 -13.13
N LEU A 58 4.98 -8.17 -12.23
CA LEU A 58 4.90 -8.71 -10.87
C LEU A 58 4.56 -10.19 -10.86
N THR A 59 3.65 -10.61 -11.74
CA THR A 59 3.24 -12.01 -11.85
C THR A 59 4.42 -12.88 -12.26
N GLU A 60 5.20 -12.48 -13.27
CA GLU A 60 6.40 -13.20 -13.67
C GLU A 60 7.45 -13.24 -12.56
N LEU A 61 7.71 -12.09 -11.92
CA LEU A 61 8.66 -12.00 -10.81
C LEU A 61 8.28 -12.95 -9.66
N PHE A 62 7.03 -12.90 -9.23
CA PHE A 62 6.57 -13.70 -8.08
C PHE A 62 6.49 -15.18 -8.42
N MET A 63 6.08 -15.54 -9.62
CA MET A 63 6.11 -16.93 -10.08
C MET A 63 7.53 -17.51 -10.01
N LYS A 64 8.53 -16.80 -10.53
CA LYS A 64 9.93 -17.22 -10.49
C LYS A 64 10.52 -17.19 -9.07
N ALA A 65 10.14 -16.20 -8.25
CA ALA A 65 10.55 -16.12 -6.85
C ALA A 65 10.00 -17.31 -6.04
N LYS A 66 8.72 -17.63 -6.21
CA LYS A 66 8.10 -18.79 -5.54
C LYS A 66 8.73 -20.12 -5.95
N ALA A 67 9.12 -20.29 -7.21
CA ALA A 67 9.84 -21.47 -7.69
C ALA A 67 11.19 -21.65 -6.98
N GLN A 68 11.79 -20.59 -6.43
CA GLN A 68 13.03 -20.58 -5.64
C GLN A 68 12.77 -20.60 -4.12
N GLY A 69 11.50 -20.72 -3.68
CA GLY A 69 11.15 -20.73 -2.26
C GLY A 69 11.23 -19.35 -1.59
N ILE A 70 11.27 -18.27 -2.37
CA ILE A 70 11.33 -16.89 -1.87
C ILE A 70 9.92 -16.44 -1.47
N HIS A 71 9.79 -15.88 -0.27
CA HIS A 71 8.53 -15.26 0.20
C HIS A 71 8.26 -13.97 -0.57
N THR A 72 7.01 -13.74 -0.97
CA THR A 72 6.60 -12.63 -1.82
C THR A 72 5.59 -11.72 -1.10
N CYS A 73 5.81 -10.42 -1.19
CA CYS A 73 4.94 -9.41 -0.59
C CYS A 73 4.68 -8.26 -1.56
N ILE A 74 3.43 -7.78 -1.61
CA ILE A 74 3.05 -6.57 -2.33
C ILE A 74 2.70 -5.48 -1.31
N ASP A 75 3.31 -4.32 -1.46
CA ASP A 75 2.99 -3.10 -0.72
C ASP A 75 2.23 -2.14 -1.66
N THR A 76 0.93 -2.01 -1.48
CA THR A 76 0.02 -1.37 -2.44
C THR A 76 -1.11 -0.60 -1.79
N SER A 77 -1.66 0.36 -2.51
CA SER A 77 -2.96 0.95 -2.17
C SER A 77 -4.15 0.14 -2.72
N GLY A 78 -3.92 -0.76 -3.69
CA GLY A 78 -4.99 -1.50 -4.36
C GLY A 78 -5.83 -0.68 -5.35
N ILE A 79 -5.47 0.58 -5.61
CA ILE A 79 -6.26 1.51 -6.45
C ILE A 79 -6.51 1.02 -7.88
N VAL A 80 -5.68 0.11 -8.36
CA VAL A 80 -5.79 -0.47 -9.71
C VAL A 80 -6.94 -1.48 -9.80
N PHE A 81 -7.36 -2.04 -8.67
CA PHE A 81 -8.40 -3.06 -8.65
C PHE A 81 -9.77 -2.47 -9.02
N LYS A 82 -10.47 -3.14 -9.93
CA LYS A 82 -11.82 -2.79 -10.39
C LYS A 82 -12.63 -4.09 -10.49
N PRO A 83 -13.56 -4.32 -9.57
CA PRO A 83 -14.31 -5.58 -9.49
C PRO A 83 -15.13 -5.88 -10.75
N ASP A 84 -15.60 -4.85 -11.45
CA ASP A 84 -16.37 -4.96 -12.68
C ASP A 84 -15.51 -5.18 -13.93
N ASN A 85 -14.20 -5.07 -13.83
CA ASN A 85 -13.28 -5.30 -14.93
C ASN A 85 -12.70 -6.72 -14.87
N LYS A 86 -13.33 -7.62 -15.64
CA LYS A 86 -12.91 -9.03 -15.67
C LYS A 86 -11.42 -9.23 -15.99
N VAL A 87 -10.85 -8.42 -16.87
CA VAL A 87 -9.42 -8.52 -17.24
C VAL A 87 -8.52 -8.24 -16.04
N ILE A 88 -8.86 -7.22 -15.26
CA ILE A 88 -8.10 -6.89 -14.02
C ILE A 88 -8.28 -7.99 -12.99
N VAL A 89 -9.49 -8.50 -12.80
CA VAL A 89 -9.77 -9.58 -11.84
C VAL A 89 -9.02 -10.84 -12.24
N ASP A 90 -9.06 -11.27 -13.51
CA ASP A 90 -8.35 -12.46 -13.99
C ASP A 90 -6.82 -12.33 -13.77
N LYS A 91 -6.24 -11.18 -14.06
CA LYS A 91 -4.81 -10.92 -13.80
C LYS A 91 -4.49 -10.97 -12.31
N MET A 92 -5.37 -10.40 -11.48
CA MET A 92 -5.21 -10.42 -10.03
C MET A 92 -5.29 -11.85 -9.48
N ASP A 93 -6.22 -12.66 -10.00
CA ASP A 93 -6.35 -14.07 -9.63
C ASP A 93 -5.07 -14.87 -9.91
N VAL A 94 -4.38 -14.58 -11.00
CA VAL A 94 -3.09 -15.21 -11.32
C VAL A 94 -1.99 -14.72 -10.38
N LEU A 95 -1.86 -13.40 -10.17
CA LEU A 95 -0.82 -12.82 -9.30
C LEU A 95 -0.96 -13.34 -7.86
N MET A 96 -2.18 -13.42 -7.33
CA MET A 96 -2.43 -13.84 -5.95
C MET A 96 -2.05 -15.29 -5.68
N GLN A 97 -1.95 -16.16 -6.68
CA GLN A 97 -1.43 -17.53 -6.52
C GLN A 97 0.05 -17.57 -6.11
N TYR A 98 0.77 -16.50 -6.39
CA TYR A 98 2.21 -16.37 -6.11
C TYR A 98 2.51 -15.33 -5.03
N THR A 99 1.48 -14.79 -4.36
CA THR A 99 1.60 -13.74 -3.34
C THR A 99 1.36 -14.32 -1.94
N ASP A 100 2.36 -14.21 -1.05
CA ASP A 100 2.25 -14.70 0.33
C ASP A 100 1.65 -13.67 1.28
N LEU A 101 1.83 -12.37 0.99
CA LEU A 101 1.37 -11.28 1.83
C LEU A 101 1.04 -10.04 0.99
N VAL A 102 -0.03 -9.37 1.35
CA VAL A 102 -0.33 -8.03 0.86
C VAL A 102 -0.30 -7.04 2.03
N MET A 103 0.50 -5.99 1.93
CA MET A 103 0.41 -4.81 2.79
C MET A 103 -0.48 -3.80 2.07
N LEU A 104 -1.71 -3.63 2.57
CA LEU A 104 -2.73 -2.79 1.94
C LEU A 104 -2.91 -1.48 2.70
N ASP A 105 -2.70 -0.37 2.02
CA ASP A 105 -2.94 0.96 2.56
C ASP A 105 -4.40 1.36 2.41
N ILE A 106 -5.14 1.46 3.50
CA ILE A 106 -6.45 2.14 3.53
C ILE A 106 -6.21 3.56 4.07
N LYS A 107 -6.15 4.52 3.15
CA LYS A 107 -5.71 5.88 3.49
C LYS A 107 -6.82 6.72 4.14
N HIS A 108 -8.07 6.49 3.77
CA HIS A 108 -9.26 7.02 4.44
C HIS A 108 -10.47 6.14 4.14
N ILE A 109 -11.33 5.92 5.15
CA ILE A 109 -12.53 5.07 4.98
C ILE A 109 -13.68 5.81 4.29
N ASP A 110 -13.83 7.12 4.56
CA ASP A 110 -14.86 7.95 3.96
C ASP A 110 -14.47 8.32 2.51
N PRO A 111 -15.37 8.17 1.52
CA PRO A 111 -15.04 8.38 0.11
C PRO A 111 -14.75 9.84 -0.23
N GLU A 112 -15.44 10.80 0.40
CA GLU A 112 -15.23 12.23 0.14
C GLU A 112 -13.90 12.70 0.70
N GLU A 113 -13.57 12.28 1.93
CA GLU A 113 -12.30 12.61 2.58
C GLU A 113 -11.14 11.89 1.87
N HIS A 114 -11.36 10.66 1.38
CA HIS A 114 -10.35 9.96 0.57
C HIS A 114 -10.07 10.70 -0.75
N MET A 115 -11.11 11.21 -1.41
CA MET A 115 -10.95 12.01 -2.63
C MET A 115 -10.14 13.29 -2.37
N LYS A 116 -10.39 13.98 -1.25
CA LYS A 116 -9.61 15.17 -0.85
C LYS A 116 -8.15 14.81 -0.54
N LEU A 117 -7.94 13.69 0.15
CA LEU A 117 -6.62 13.25 0.59
C LEU A 117 -5.75 12.68 -0.53
N CYS A 118 -6.34 11.94 -1.46
CA CYS A 118 -5.61 11.11 -2.43
C CYS A 118 -5.91 11.42 -3.89
N SER A 119 -6.87 12.32 -4.16
CA SER A 119 -7.38 12.70 -5.50
C SER A 119 -7.92 11.50 -6.31
N GLN A 120 -8.37 10.46 -5.61
CA GLN A 120 -8.95 9.25 -6.18
C GLN A 120 -10.06 8.71 -5.27
N PRO A 121 -11.07 8.01 -5.78
CA PRO A 121 -12.07 7.32 -4.97
C PRO A 121 -11.45 6.12 -4.23
N ASN A 122 -12.09 5.64 -3.15
CA ASN A 122 -11.61 4.50 -2.38
C ASN A 122 -12.40 3.20 -2.61
N ASP A 123 -13.47 3.23 -3.40
CA ASP A 123 -14.34 2.07 -3.68
C ASP A 123 -13.55 0.86 -4.20
N GLY A 124 -12.66 1.06 -5.17
CA GLY A 124 -11.79 0.00 -5.68
C GLY A 124 -10.81 -0.54 -4.63
N ILE A 125 -10.31 0.31 -3.72
CA ILE A 125 -9.41 -0.10 -2.63
C ILE A 125 -10.15 -0.97 -1.62
N LEU A 126 -11.36 -0.57 -1.22
CA LEU A 126 -12.18 -1.33 -0.29
C LEU A 126 -12.64 -2.66 -0.92
N ALA A 127 -13.05 -2.64 -2.20
CA ALA A 127 -13.36 -3.85 -2.94
C ALA A 127 -12.15 -4.79 -3.07
N PHE A 128 -10.92 -4.25 -3.18
CA PHE A 128 -9.71 -5.07 -3.18
C PHE A 128 -9.46 -5.74 -1.83
N ALA A 129 -9.70 -5.04 -0.72
CA ALA A 129 -9.62 -5.63 0.61
C ALA A 129 -10.61 -6.80 0.79
N GLU A 130 -11.85 -6.63 0.32
CA GLU A 130 -12.87 -7.69 0.33
C GLU A 130 -12.47 -8.87 -0.58
N TYR A 131 -11.98 -8.59 -1.79
CA TYR A 131 -11.45 -9.60 -2.70
C TYR A 131 -10.32 -10.43 -2.05
N LEU A 132 -9.35 -9.77 -1.41
CA LEU A 132 -8.27 -10.45 -0.70
C LEU A 132 -8.80 -11.32 0.45
N SER A 133 -9.84 -10.84 1.15
CA SER A 133 -10.50 -11.60 2.21
C SER A 133 -11.20 -12.85 1.68
N ASP A 134 -11.93 -12.74 0.59
CA ASP A 134 -12.64 -13.87 -0.04
C ASP A 134 -11.66 -14.91 -0.59
N LYS A 135 -10.52 -14.47 -1.11
CA LYS A 135 -9.43 -15.36 -1.57
C LYS A 135 -8.57 -15.92 -0.43
N GLY A 136 -8.73 -15.42 0.80
CA GLY A 136 -7.94 -15.86 1.95
C GLY A 136 -6.47 -15.43 1.91
N ILE A 137 -6.13 -14.41 1.13
CA ILE A 137 -4.74 -13.91 1.00
C ILE A 137 -4.34 -13.19 2.29
N PRO A 138 -3.25 -13.60 2.97
CA PRO A 138 -2.79 -12.91 4.18
C PRO A 138 -2.57 -11.42 3.92
N THR A 139 -3.17 -10.57 4.75
CA THR A 139 -3.12 -9.11 4.54
C THR A 139 -2.75 -8.40 5.83
N TRP A 140 -1.86 -7.42 5.72
CA TRP A 140 -1.64 -6.38 6.72
C TRP A 140 -2.33 -5.12 6.27
N ILE A 141 -3.18 -4.56 7.12
CA ILE A 141 -3.80 -3.25 6.85
C ILE A 141 -2.90 -2.18 7.44
N ARG A 142 -2.60 -1.15 6.62
CA ARG A 142 -1.86 0.02 7.07
C ARG A 142 -2.72 1.27 6.98
N HIS A 143 -2.55 2.15 7.96
CA HIS A 143 -3.22 3.43 8.03
C HIS A 143 -2.26 4.49 8.58
N VAL A 144 -2.13 5.62 7.90
CA VAL A 144 -1.31 6.75 8.36
C VAL A 144 -2.18 7.76 9.09
N VAL A 145 -1.80 8.10 10.32
CA VAL A 145 -2.47 9.14 11.11
C VAL A 145 -1.85 10.48 10.79
N VAL A 146 -2.64 11.35 10.15
CA VAL A 146 -2.27 12.72 9.77
C VAL A 146 -3.09 13.68 10.61
N PRO A 147 -2.46 14.59 11.39
CA PRO A 147 -3.17 15.54 12.26
C PRO A 147 -4.25 16.34 11.53
N GLY A 148 -5.47 16.33 12.05
CA GLY A 148 -6.61 17.06 11.51
C GLY A 148 -7.19 16.50 10.20
N ILE A 149 -6.67 15.36 9.69
CA ILE A 149 -7.12 14.76 8.42
C ILE A 149 -7.62 13.32 8.64
N THR A 150 -6.76 12.43 9.15
CA THR A 150 -7.11 11.02 9.32
C THR A 150 -7.21 10.58 10.77
N ASP A 151 -7.09 11.49 11.73
CA ASP A 151 -7.14 11.27 13.17
C ASP A 151 -8.56 11.37 13.78
N ASN A 152 -9.58 11.60 12.96
CA ASN A 152 -10.97 11.73 13.42
C ASN A 152 -11.51 10.38 13.94
N GLU A 153 -11.91 10.33 15.22
CA GLU A 153 -12.35 9.11 15.89
C GLU A 153 -13.54 8.42 15.21
N LYS A 154 -14.48 9.17 14.60
CA LYS A 154 -15.61 8.61 13.86
C LYS A 154 -15.12 7.76 12.68
N TYR A 155 -14.19 8.29 11.90
CA TYR A 155 -13.67 7.60 10.72
C TYR A 155 -12.73 6.45 11.09
N LEU A 156 -11.93 6.62 12.15
CA LEU A 156 -11.10 5.53 12.70
C LEU A 156 -11.97 4.35 13.16
N TYR A 157 -13.08 4.64 13.86
CA TYR A 157 -14.03 3.60 14.28
C TYR A 157 -14.71 2.91 13.07
N GLN A 158 -15.13 3.69 12.06
CA GLN A 158 -15.68 3.14 10.81
C GLN A 158 -14.66 2.26 10.06
N LEU A 159 -13.39 2.65 10.05
CA LEU A 159 -12.31 1.83 9.51
C LEU A 159 -12.20 0.50 10.26
N GLY A 160 -12.31 0.53 11.58
CA GLY A 160 -12.35 -0.67 12.41
C GLY A 160 -13.50 -1.59 12.06
N LEU A 161 -14.74 -1.03 11.96
CA LEU A 161 -15.92 -1.79 11.53
C LEU A 161 -15.75 -2.45 10.14
N PHE A 162 -15.04 -1.79 9.24
CA PHE A 162 -14.74 -2.36 7.93
C PHE A 162 -13.71 -3.50 8.05
N ILE A 163 -12.60 -3.26 8.74
CA ILE A 163 -11.53 -4.26 8.93
C ILE A 163 -12.06 -5.50 9.65
N GLY A 164 -12.95 -5.31 10.65
CA GLY A 164 -13.55 -6.40 11.41
C GLY A 164 -14.39 -7.40 10.58
N LYS A 165 -14.80 -7.03 9.37
CA LYS A 165 -15.49 -7.93 8.43
C LYS A 165 -14.54 -8.82 7.62
N LEU A 166 -13.26 -8.44 7.55
CA LEU A 166 -12.24 -9.14 6.75
C LEU A 166 -11.70 -10.34 7.55
N LYS A 167 -11.62 -11.51 6.92
CA LYS A 167 -11.24 -12.78 7.58
C LYS A 167 -9.73 -13.09 7.49
N ASN A 168 -9.00 -12.35 6.68
CA ASN A 168 -7.63 -12.63 6.28
C ASN A 168 -6.59 -11.69 6.90
N VAL A 169 -7.02 -10.70 7.70
CA VAL A 169 -6.13 -9.69 8.29
C VAL A 169 -5.23 -10.33 9.35
N LYS A 170 -3.92 -10.19 9.18
CA LYS A 170 -2.88 -10.71 10.08
C LYS A 170 -2.29 -9.64 10.98
N ALA A 171 -2.31 -8.38 10.54
CA ALA A 171 -1.83 -7.24 11.32
C ALA A 171 -2.55 -5.95 10.92
N LEU A 172 -2.64 -5.04 11.88
CA LEU A 172 -3.00 -3.64 11.69
C LEU A 172 -1.79 -2.79 12.09
N ASP A 173 -1.25 -2.08 11.11
CA ASP A 173 -0.12 -1.18 11.29
C ASP A 173 -0.59 0.28 11.15
N VAL A 174 -0.61 0.99 12.27
CA VAL A 174 -1.01 2.40 12.34
C VAL A 174 0.25 3.23 12.46
N LEU A 175 0.50 4.07 11.46
CA LEU A 175 1.75 4.78 11.27
C LEU A 175 1.59 6.27 11.56
N PRO A 176 2.58 6.92 12.18
CA PRO A 176 2.57 8.37 12.32
C PRO A 176 2.88 9.05 10.99
N TYR A 177 2.17 10.14 10.70
CA TYR A 177 2.60 11.08 9.69
C TYR A 177 3.94 11.71 10.08
N HIS A 178 4.82 11.88 9.11
CA HIS A 178 6.11 12.57 9.27
C HIS A 178 6.50 13.34 8.00
N THR A 179 7.42 14.29 8.14
CA THR A 179 7.79 15.24 7.09
C THR A 179 9.03 14.85 6.28
N MET A 180 9.53 13.63 6.42
CA MET A 180 10.75 13.17 5.72
C MET A 180 10.67 13.23 4.19
N GLY A 181 9.45 13.19 3.62
CA GLY A 181 9.25 13.32 2.18
C GLY A 181 9.42 14.73 1.62
N VAL A 182 9.39 15.77 2.47
CA VAL A 182 9.39 17.20 2.04
C VAL A 182 10.57 17.54 1.13
N VAL A 183 11.77 17.05 1.45
CA VAL A 183 12.96 17.27 0.65
C VAL A 183 12.82 16.80 -0.81
N LYS A 184 12.03 15.74 -1.04
CA LYS A 184 11.78 15.27 -2.41
C LYS A 184 10.87 16.20 -3.21
N TYR A 185 9.90 16.84 -2.55
CA TYR A 185 9.07 17.88 -3.18
C TYR A 185 9.93 19.08 -3.58
N GLU A 186 10.80 19.55 -2.69
CA GLU A 186 11.73 20.65 -2.97
C GLU A 186 12.64 20.32 -4.16
N ASN A 187 13.22 19.12 -4.20
CA ASN A 187 14.06 18.65 -5.30
C ASN A 187 13.32 18.57 -6.64
N LEU A 188 12.00 18.32 -6.63
CA LEU A 188 11.16 18.28 -7.81
C LEU A 188 10.55 19.63 -8.18
N GLY A 189 10.77 20.68 -7.37
CA GLY A 189 10.16 22.00 -7.56
C GLY A 189 8.66 22.02 -7.27
N PHE A 190 8.17 21.12 -6.42
CA PHE A 190 6.77 21.06 -6.02
C PHE A 190 6.56 21.68 -4.64
N ASP A 191 5.44 22.37 -4.46
CA ASP A 191 4.99 22.75 -3.13
C ASP A 191 4.51 21.53 -2.34
N TYR A 192 4.95 21.43 -1.08
CA TYR A 192 4.47 20.36 -0.20
C TYR A 192 3.05 20.67 0.30
N PRO A 193 2.05 19.82 0.01
CA PRO A 193 0.65 20.14 0.29
C PRO A 193 0.32 20.30 1.78
N LEU A 194 1.04 19.59 2.67
CA LEU A 194 0.84 19.64 4.13
C LEU A 194 1.87 20.52 4.82
N LYS A 195 2.30 21.62 4.17
CA LYS A 195 3.22 22.58 4.77
C LYS A 195 2.63 23.14 6.07
N GLY A 196 3.40 23.02 7.15
CA GLY A 196 2.97 23.49 8.49
C GLY A 196 2.20 22.45 9.33
N VAL A 197 1.82 21.32 8.77
CA VAL A 197 1.26 20.22 9.56
C VAL A 197 2.40 19.51 10.30
N PRO A 198 2.36 19.42 11.65
CA PRO A 198 3.42 18.79 12.43
C PRO A 198 3.42 17.27 12.23
N ALA A 199 4.57 16.65 12.48
CA ALA A 199 4.62 15.18 12.57
C ALA A 199 3.71 14.68 13.69
N GLU A 200 3.11 13.49 13.49
CA GLU A 200 2.20 12.94 14.48
C GLU A 200 2.93 12.33 15.68
N SER A 201 2.33 12.45 16.85
CA SER A 201 2.87 11.89 18.09
C SER A 201 2.63 10.38 18.21
N LYS A 202 3.49 9.70 18.98
CA LYS A 202 3.29 8.26 19.27
C LYS A 202 2.02 8.02 20.05
N GLU A 203 1.66 8.91 20.95
CA GLU A 203 0.47 8.85 21.78
C GLU A 203 -0.80 8.93 20.94
N ALA A 204 -0.85 9.83 19.94
CA ALA A 204 -1.97 9.93 19.02
C ALA A 204 -2.12 8.68 18.16
N VAL A 205 -1.01 8.10 17.68
CA VAL A 205 -1.01 6.83 16.93
C VAL A 205 -1.56 5.68 17.79
N ILE A 206 -1.14 5.57 19.05
CA ILE A 206 -1.65 4.56 19.99
C ILE A 206 -3.15 4.75 20.22
N LYS A 207 -3.61 5.99 20.41
CA LYS A 207 -5.02 6.33 20.54
C LYS A 207 -5.80 5.94 19.28
N ALA A 208 -5.33 6.34 18.11
CA ALA A 208 -5.96 6.01 16.81
C ALA A 208 -6.10 4.49 16.63
N LYS A 209 -5.02 3.74 16.89
CA LYS A 209 -5.03 2.27 16.83
C LYS A 209 -6.06 1.68 17.80
N SER A 210 -6.17 2.23 19.01
CA SER A 210 -7.14 1.75 19.98
C SER A 210 -8.59 2.02 19.56
N VAL A 211 -8.85 3.11 18.84
CA VAL A 211 -10.18 3.41 18.29
C VAL A 211 -10.53 2.45 17.15
N ILE A 212 -9.59 2.21 16.23
CA ILE A 212 -9.79 1.25 15.12
C ILE A 212 -10.10 -0.17 15.67
N ILE A 213 -9.38 -0.63 16.70
CA ILE A 213 -9.58 -1.97 17.27
C ILE A 213 -10.95 -2.12 17.96
N LYS A 214 -11.58 -1.03 18.39
CA LYS A 214 -12.91 -1.06 19.00
C LYS A 214 -14.08 -1.11 18.00
N GLY A 215 -13.84 -0.73 16.77
CA GLY A 215 -14.80 -0.89 15.67
C GLY A 215 -14.71 -2.28 15.08
#